data_3ea1899a0b93fc0e89ade5f59cb2e831
#
_entry.id   3ea1899a0b93fc0e89ade5f59cb2e831
#
_cell.length_a   1.000
_cell.length_b   1.000
_cell.length_c   1.000
_cell.angle_alpha   90.00
_cell.angle_beta   90.00
_cell.angle_gamma   90.00
#
_symmetry.space_group_name_H-M   'P 1'
#
loop_
_entity.id
_entity.type
_entity.pdbx_description
1 polymer ?
#
loop_
_entity_poly.entity_id
_entity_poly.type
_entity_poly.pdbx_seq_one_letter_code
_entity_poly.pdbx_strand_id
1 'polypeptide(L)'
;MGNKIYNYNGTDITFLSDNGDVMVNATEMAKTFGKQPSDWTKTKSSQEFIDSLSAVRNILRTDLIRVVQGGNMQGTWMHEDVAMEFARWLSQIFAIWCNDRIKEILKYGMTDTQPTLEAMLNN
;
A
#
# COMPACT_ATOMS: atom_id res chain seq x y z
N MET A 1 0.52 -9.81 -13.36
CA MET A 1 0.61 -9.25 -12.00
C MET A 1 2.08 -9.05 -11.64
N GLY A 2 2.44 -7.84 -11.23
CA GLY A 2 3.82 -7.52 -10.90
C GLY A 2 3.93 -6.92 -9.52
N ASN A 3 5.15 -6.93 -8.98
CA ASN A 3 5.42 -6.25 -7.73
C ASN A 3 6.56 -5.25 -7.91
N LYS A 4 6.63 -4.29 -7.01
CA LYS A 4 7.69 -3.30 -6.97
C LYS A 4 8.03 -2.99 -5.53
N ILE A 5 9.33 -2.89 -5.24
CA ILE A 5 9.83 -2.63 -3.91
C ILE A 5 10.44 -1.25 -3.88
N TYR A 6 9.99 -0.44 -2.92
CA TYR A 6 10.56 0.89 -2.67
C TYR A 6 11.15 0.90 -1.28
N ASN A 7 12.26 1.58 -1.10
CA ASN A 7 12.89 1.72 0.22
C ASN A 7 12.47 3.03 0.86
N TYR A 8 11.99 2.95 2.10
CA TYR A 8 11.69 4.12 2.91
C TYR A 8 12.48 4.05 4.21
N ASN A 9 13.45 4.93 4.36
CA ASN A 9 14.29 5.03 5.56
C ASN A 9 14.89 3.69 6.01
N GLY A 10 15.35 2.89 5.05
CA GLY A 10 16.00 1.61 5.33
C GLY A 10 15.07 0.41 5.35
N THR A 11 13.77 0.60 5.20
CA THR A 11 12.80 -0.50 5.15
C THR A 11 12.25 -0.65 3.74
N ASP A 12 12.32 -1.86 3.21
CA ASP A 12 11.75 -2.18 1.91
C ASP A 12 10.25 -2.39 2.05
N ILE A 13 9.47 -1.71 1.23
CA ILE A 13 8.01 -1.81 1.22
C ILE A 13 7.58 -2.28 -0.16
N THR A 14 6.82 -3.37 -0.19
CA THR A 14 6.40 -4.02 -1.43
C THR A 14 5.00 -3.57 -1.83
N PHE A 15 4.88 -3.16 -3.09
CA PHE A 15 3.64 -2.76 -3.73
C PHE A 15 3.32 -3.80 -4.81
N LEU A 16 2.05 -4.14 -4.96
CA LEU A 16 1.58 -5.17 -5.88
C LEU A 16 0.47 -4.59 -6.74
N SER A 17 0.52 -4.84 -8.05
CA SER A 17 -0.57 -4.49 -8.95
C SER A 17 -1.56 -5.65 -9.02
N ASP A 18 -2.83 -5.35 -8.81
CA ASP A 18 -3.90 -6.36 -8.79
C ASP A 18 -5.14 -5.80 -9.50
N ASN A 19 -5.35 -6.20 -10.76
CA ASN A 19 -6.52 -5.80 -11.55
C ASN A 19 -6.73 -4.29 -11.64
N GLY A 20 -5.63 -3.55 -11.81
CA GLY A 20 -5.70 -2.08 -11.93
C GLY A 20 -5.61 -1.34 -10.61
N ASP A 21 -5.73 -2.05 -9.49
CA ASP A 21 -5.55 -1.48 -8.16
C ASP A 21 -4.15 -1.81 -7.63
N VAL A 22 -3.73 -1.07 -6.62
CA VAL A 22 -2.46 -1.30 -5.96
C VAL A 22 -2.72 -1.86 -4.56
N MET A 23 -2.01 -2.93 -4.21
CA MET A 23 -1.99 -3.50 -2.87
C MET A 23 -0.64 -3.18 -2.25
N VAL A 24 -0.61 -2.84 -0.98
CA VAL A 24 0.61 -2.50 -0.27
C VAL A 24 0.80 -3.44 0.91
N ASN A 25 2.03 -3.88 1.14
CA ASN A 25 2.35 -4.73 2.29
C ASN A 25 2.34 -3.89 3.56
N ALA A 26 1.25 -3.97 4.30
CA ALA A 26 1.05 -3.18 5.52
C ALA A 26 1.97 -3.62 6.66
N THR A 27 2.38 -4.89 6.67
CA THR A 27 3.34 -5.38 7.67
C THR A 27 4.67 -4.65 7.53
N GLU A 28 5.13 -4.48 6.30
CA GLU A 28 6.36 -3.73 6.03
C GLU A 28 6.20 -2.24 6.32
N MET A 29 5.05 -1.66 5.99
CA MET A 29 4.74 -0.26 6.35
C MET A 29 4.86 -0.05 7.86
N ALA A 30 4.19 -0.90 8.63
CA ALA A 30 4.17 -0.79 10.09
C ALA A 30 5.54 -1.03 10.71
N LYS A 31 6.33 -1.94 10.15
CA LYS A 31 7.66 -2.26 10.62
C LYS A 31 8.56 -1.03 10.65
N THR A 32 8.41 -0.15 9.68
CA THR A 32 9.16 1.11 9.60
C THR A 32 9.03 1.93 10.89
N PHE A 33 7.88 1.83 11.57
CA PHE A 33 7.56 2.60 12.76
C PHE A 33 7.49 1.74 14.02
N GLY A 34 7.99 0.51 13.96
CA GLY A 34 7.96 -0.40 15.11
C GLY A 34 6.56 -0.83 15.52
N LYS A 35 5.63 -0.88 14.57
CA LYS A 35 4.23 -1.22 14.81
C LYS A 35 3.80 -2.42 13.99
N GLN A 36 2.56 -2.84 14.18
CA GLN A 36 1.94 -3.93 13.42
C GLN A 36 0.62 -3.44 12.83
N PRO A 37 0.17 -4.02 11.71
CA PRO A 37 -1.13 -3.63 11.12
C PRO A 37 -2.28 -3.77 12.08
N SER A 38 -2.26 -4.79 12.95
CA SER A 38 -3.34 -5.03 13.93
C SER A 38 -3.49 -3.89 14.93
N ASP A 39 -2.43 -3.12 15.17
CA ASP A 39 -2.52 -1.95 16.07
C ASP A 39 -3.55 -0.94 15.58
N TRP A 40 -3.71 -0.86 14.25
CA TRP A 40 -4.70 0.02 13.63
C TRP A 40 -6.00 -0.71 13.31
N THR A 41 -5.91 -1.90 12.72
CA THR A 41 -7.12 -2.62 12.25
C THR A 41 -8.06 -3.01 13.39
N LYS A 42 -7.55 -3.16 14.60
CA LYS A 42 -8.40 -3.46 15.77
C LYS A 42 -9.20 -2.25 16.28
N THR A 43 -8.91 -1.04 15.78
CA THR A 43 -9.64 0.15 16.21
C THR A 43 -11.02 0.20 15.59
N LYS A 44 -11.97 0.77 16.34
CA LYS A 44 -13.33 0.95 15.84
C LYS A 44 -13.37 1.84 14.60
N SER A 45 -12.58 2.92 14.61
CA SER A 45 -12.56 3.86 13.49
C SER A 45 -12.05 3.22 12.20
N SER A 46 -11.04 2.36 12.29
CA SER A 46 -10.54 1.66 11.11
C SER A 46 -11.57 0.69 10.55
N GLN A 47 -12.28 -0.02 11.43
CA GLN A 47 -13.32 -0.97 11.01
C GLN A 47 -14.48 -0.25 10.33
N GLU A 48 -14.89 0.89 10.86
CA GLU A 48 -15.95 1.72 10.25
C GLU A 48 -15.50 2.24 8.89
N PHE A 49 -14.25 2.69 8.76
CA PHE A 49 -13.70 3.14 7.49
C PHE A 49 -13.69 2.03 6.45
N ILE A 50 -13.21 0.85 6.83
CA ILE A 50 -13.11 -0.30 5.92
C ILE A 50 -14.50 -0.73 5.46
N ASP A 51 -15.47 -0.78 6.38
CA ASP A 51 -16.85 -1.14 6.02
C ASP A 51 -17.47 -0.11 5.08
N SER A 52 -17.24 1.17 5.32
CA SER A 52 -17.72 2.24 4.45
C SER A 52 -17.08 2.17 3.08
N LEU A 53 -15.78 1.93 3.02
CA LEU A 53 -15.05 1.82 1.76
C LEU A 53 -15.54 0.63 0.95
N SER A 54 -15.76 -0.51 1.62
CA SER A 54 -16.31 -1.71 0.98
C SER A 54 -17.65 -1.41 0.31
N ALA A 55 -18.52 -0.69 1.01
CA ALA A 55 -19.83 -0.32 0.47
C ALA A 55 -19.72 0.68 -0.70
N VAL A 56 -18.92 1.73 -0.53
CA VAL A 56 -18.79 2.79 -1.54
C VAL A 56 -18.11 2.29 -2.81
N ARG A 57 -17.06 1.49 -2.69
CA ARG A 57 -16.30 0.99 -3.83
C ARG A 57 -16.85 -0.30 -4.40
N ASN A 58 -17.81 -0.92 -3.72
CA ASN A 58 -18.33 -2.24 -4.06
C ASN A 58 -17.21 -3.27 -4.19
N ILE A 59 -16.33 -3.28 -3.19
CA ILE A 59 -15.22 -4.23 -3.08
C ILE A 59 -15.42 -5.03 -1.81
N LEU A 60 -15.24 -6.34 -1.89
CA LEU A 60 -15.36 -7.19 -0.72
C LEU A 60 -14.30 -6.80 0.33
N ARG A 61 -14.71 -6.83 1.59
CA ARG A 61 -13.80 -6.53 2.70
C ARG A 61 -12.55 -7.41 2.65
N THR A 62 -12.71 -8.67 2.27
CA THR A 62 -11.60 -9.63 2.14
C THR A 62 -10.65 -9.27 1.00
N ASP A 63 -11.10 -8.45 0.03
CA ASP A 63 -10.24 -7.94 -1.04
C ASP A 63 -9.58 -6.62 -0.66
N LEU A 64 -10.12 -5.92 0.33
CA LEU A 64 -9.51 -4.70 0.85
C LEU A 64 -8.34 -4.99 1.78
N ILE A 65 -8.45 -6.06 2.57
CA ILE A 65 -7.38 -6.50 3.46
C ILE A 65 -7.24 -8.01 3.32
N ARG A 66 -6.05 -8.46 2.96
CA ARG A 66 -5.72 -9.88 2.80
C ARG A 66 -4.53 -10.23 3.67
N VAL A 67 -4.63 -11.37 4.37
CA VAL A 67 -3.52 -11.89 5.17
C VAL A 67 -2.95 -13.11 4.47
N VAL A 68 -1.68 -13.07 4.15
CA VAL A 68 -0.96 -14.17 3.51
C VAL A 68 0.07 -14.71 4.50
N GLN A 69 0.00 -16.01 4.79
CA GLN A 69 0.92 -16.66 5.72
C GLN A 69 1.92 -17.48 4.94
N GLY A 70 3.20 -17.24 5.23
CA GLY A 70 4.31 -17.98 4.61
C GLY A 70 4.63 -17.54 3.19
N GLY A 71 5.83 -17.90 2.74
CA GLY A 71 6.29 -17.60 1.38
C GLY A 71 6.73 -16.16 1.19
N ASN A 72 7.02 -15.83 -0.07
CA ASN A 72 7.57 -14.52 -0.44
C ASN A 72 6.56 -13.38 -0.31
N MET A 73 5.26 -13.72 -0.31
CA MET A 73 4.19 -12.73 -0.24
C MET A 73 3.58 -12.64 1.15
N GLN A 74 4.30 -13.13 2.17
CA GLN A 74 3.80 -13.13 3.54
C GLN A 74 3.55 -11.71 4.04
N GLY A 75 2.47 -11.53 4.77
CA GLY A 75 2.12 -10.28 5.42
C GLY A 75 0.65 -9.94 5.28
N THR A 76 0.29 -8.78 5.82
CA THR A 76 -1.04 -8.20 5.67
C THR A 76 -0.98 -7.22 4.50
N TRP A 77 -1.81 -7.46 3.49
CA TRP A 77 -1.86 -6.65 2.29
C TRP A 77 -3.10 -5.78 2.30
N MET A 78 -2.93 -4.50 2.07
CA MET A 78 -4.02 -3.54 2.06
C MET A 78 -4.20 -2.93 0.68
N HIS A 79 -5.45 -2.88 0.23
CA HIS A 79 -5.84 -2.11 -0.95
C HIS A 79 -5.39 -0.65 -0.78
N GLU A 80 -5.04 0.02 -1.88
CA GLU A 80 -4.45 1.36 -1.85
C GLU A 80 -5.21 2.37 -0.98
N ASP A 81 -6.54 2.35 -1.02
CA ASP A 81 -7.34 3.29 -0.22
C ASP A 81 -7.23 3.01 1.27
N VAL A 82 -7.18 1.73 1.66
CA VAL A 82 -6.98 1.33 3.05
C VAL A 82 -5.55 1.63 3.49
N ALA A 83 -4.58 1.32 2.63
CA ALA A 83 -3.17 1.57 2.91
C ALA A 83 -2.91 3.06 3.17
N MET A 84 -3.60 3.94 2.46
CA MET A 84 -3.43 5.39 2.66
C MET A 84 -3.94 5.85 4.02
N GLU A 85 -5.09 5.32 4.48
CA GLU A 85 -5.57 5.63 5.82
C GLU A 85 -4.63 5.09 6.89
N PHE A 86 -4.14 3.87 6.69
CA PHE A 86 -3.16 3.28 7.59
C PHE A 86 -1.87 4.09 7.62
N ALA A 87 -1.40 4.54 6.45
CA ALA A 87 -0.21 5.37 6.35
C ALA A 87 -0.36 6.68 7.14
N ARG A 88 -1.52 7.33 7.04
CA ARG A 88 -1.80 8.56 7.79
C ARG A 88 -1.78 8.32 9.29
N TRP A 89 -2.29 7.18 9.72
CA TRP A 89 -2.26 6.79 11.12
C TRP A 89 -0.83 6.55 11.61
N LEU A 90 0.03 5.99 10.76
CA LEU A 90 1.44 5.78 11.09
C LEU A 90 2.22 7.08 11.13
N SER A 91 2.12 7.90 10.09
CA SER A 91 2.88 9.13 9.94
C SER A 91 2.35 9.93 8.75
N GLN A 92 2.10 11.21 8.94
CA GLN A 92 1.63 12.09 7.85
C GLN A 92 2.70 12.21 6.74
N ILE A 93 3.96 12.31 7.12
CA ILE A 93 5.07 12.40 6.15
C ILE A 93 5.16 11.11 5.33
N PHE A 94 5.09 9.98 6.01
CA PHE A 94 5.10 8.68 5.34
C PHE A 94 3.90 8.54 4.39
N ALA A 95 2.74 9.05 4.79
CA ALA A 95 1.54 8.97 3.96
C ALA A 95 1.72 9.72 2.63
N ILE A 96 2.38 10.87 2.65
CA ILE A 96 2.67 11.62 1.43
C ILE A 96 3.59 10.79 0.52
N TRP A 97 4.64 10.22 1.08
CA TRP A 97 5.55 9.36 0.33
C TRP A 97 4.81 8.17 -0.29
N CYS A 98 4.00 7.51 0.51
CA CYS A 98 3.24 6.33 0.09
C CYS A 98 2.28 6.67 -1.06
N ASN A 99 1.58 7.80 -0.93
CA ASN A 99 0.66 8.29 -1.96
C ASN A 99 1.40 8.54 -3.29
N ASP A 100 2.59 9.13 -3.21
CA ASP A 100 3.39 9.39 -4.41
C ASP A 100 3.81 8.09 -5.09
N ARG A 101 4.18 7.06 -4.31
CA ARG A 101 4.53 5.76 -4.88
C ARG A 101 3.34 5.10 -5.55
N ILE A 102 2.18 5.17 -4.93
CA ILE A 102 0.95 4.60 -5.51
C ILE A 102 0.61 5.32 -6.81
N LYS A 103 0.69 6.63 -6.84
CA LYS A 103 0.43 7.41 -8.05
C LYS A 103 1.39 7.06 -9.18
N GLU A 104 2.67 6.86 -8.87
CA GLU A 104 3.66 6.44 -9.87
C GLU A 104 3.26 5.10 -10.48
N ILE A 105 2.88 4.14 -9.66
CA ILE A 105 2.49 2.81 -10.12
C ILE A 105 1.24 2.90 -11.00
N LEU A 106 0.25 3.67 -10.59
CA LEU A 106 -0.98 3.84 -11.36
C LEU A 106 -0.72 4.52 -12.70
N LYS A 107 0.23 5.45 -12.74
CA LYS A 107 0.56 6.20 -13.96
C LYS A 107 1.47 5.43 -14.90
N TYR A 108 2.49 4.76 -14.36
CA TYR A 108 3.56 4.14 -15.17
C TYR A 108 3.54 2.62 -15.15
N GLY A 109 2.73 2.00 -14.30
CA GLY A 109 2.66 0.55 -14.17
C GLY A 109 3.77 -0.02 -13.31
N MET A 110 3.89 -1.34 -13.33
CA MET A 110 4.84 -2.12 -12.54
C MET A 110 6.07 -2.49 -13.35
N THR A 111 6.68 -1.52 -14.01
CA THR A 111 7.91 -1.77 -14.75
C THR A 111 9.11 -1.70 -13.82
N ASP A 112 10.15 -2.49 -14.11
CA ASP A 112 11.39 -2.46 -13.33
C ASP A 112 12.10 -1.13 -13.46
N THR A 113 11.88 -0.44 -14.59
CA THR A 113 12.51 0.83 -14.88
C THR A 113 11.47 1.93 -14.83
N GLN A 114 11.52 2.74 -13.78
CA GLN A 114 10.68 3.92 -13.72
C GLN A 114 11.30 5.04 -14.52
N PRO A 115 10.47 5.82 -15.24
CA PRO A 115 10.99 7.00 -15.90
C PRO A 115 11.57 7.97 -14.88
N THR A 116 12.80 8.41 -15.12
CA THR A 116 13.38 9.50 -14.34
C THR A 116 12.87 10.82 -14.91
N LEU A 117 13.00 11.88 -14.14
CA LEU A 117 12.63 13.21 -14.63
C LEU A 117 13.38 13.53 -15.93
N GLU A 118 14.68 13.19 -15.99
CA GLU A 118 15.50 13.39 -17.17
C GLU A 118 14.97 12.61 -18.38
N ALA A 119 14.63 11.34 -18.18
CA ALA A 119 14.08 10.51 -19.26
C ALA A 119 12.73 11.05 -19.73
N MET A 120 11.92 11.56 -18.83
CA MET A 120 10.62 12.14 -19.17
C MET A 120 10.78 13.44 -19.98
N LEU A 121 11.79 14.23 -19.69
CA LEU A 121 12.06 15.48 -20.41
C LEU A 121 12.63 15.23 -21.81
N ASN A 122 13.29 14.11 -22.00
CA ASN A 122 13.93 13.75 -23.27
C ASN A 122 13.02 13.00 -24.24
N ASN A 123 11.84 12.70 -23.82
CA ASN A 123 10.84 12.05 -24.68
C ASN A 123 9.95 13.10 -25.39
#